data_5664cbb392972568bf228b437fe34433
#
_entry.id   5664cbb392972568bf228b437fe34433
#
_cell.length_a   1.000
_cell.length_b   1.000
_cell.length_c   1.000
_cell.angle_alpha   90.00
_cell.angle_beta   90.00
_cell.angle_gamma   90.00
#
_symmetry.space_group_name_H-M   'P 1'
#
loop_
_entity.id
_entity.type
_entity.pdbx_description
1 polymer ?
#
loop_
_entity_poly.entity_id
_entity_poly.type
_entity_poly.pdbx_seq_one_letter_code
_entity_poly.pdbx_strand_id
1 'polypeptide(L)'
;TTIGADAMPLIRYRTGDYTRILPQCPCGGVTRRIDTVSRQEGIISIEELDSKLFHIPELLDYRASFDGKLTIEARILCEGVQRQIYDGAKEIYPDLQINVQTSLCRQSDRPMYLGKRHIVQE
;
A
#
# COMPACT_ATOMS: atom_id res chain seq x y z
N THR A 1 20.18 10.01 -3.74
CA THR A 1 21.52 9.92 -3.16
C THR A 1 21.54 10.60 -1.82
N THR A 2 22.01 9.92 -0.80
CA THR A 2 22.22 10.50 0.54
C THR A 2 23.66 11.03 0.64
N ILE A 3 23.81 12.21 1.20
CA ILE A 3 25.09 12.86 1.41
C ILE A 3 25.35 12.87 2.94
N GLY A 4 26.55 12.47 3.37
CA GLY A 4 26.91 12.44 4.78
C GLY A 4 26.39 11.24 5.58
N ALA A 5 25.92 10.19 4.93
CA ALA A 5 25.56 8.93 5.56
C ALA A 5 26.74 7.95 5.48
N ASP A 6 27.48 7.82 6.56
CA ASP A 6 28.73 7.02 6.59
C ASP A 6 28.46 5.51 6.57
N ALA A 7 27.33 5.06 7.10
CA ALA A 7 27.05 3.64 7.26
C ALA A 7 26.34 2.98 6.06
N MET A 8 25.51 3.71 5.33
CA MET A 8 24.78 3.18 4.17
C MET A 8 24.42 4.31 3.18
N PRO A 9 25.36 4.72 2.32
CA PRO A 9 25.08 5.73 1.31
C PRO A 9 24.12 5.17 0.26
N LEU A 10 22.99 5.83 0.05
CA LEU A 10 22.06 5.52 -1.02
C LEU A 10 22.42 6.34 -2.27
N ILE A 11 22.97 5.68 -3.27
CA ILE A 11 23.35 6.31 -4.54
C ILE A 11 22.29 5.99 -5.56
N ARG A 12 21.61 7.04 -6.09
CA ARG A 12 20.53 6.92 -7.09
C ARG A 12 19.46 5.90 -6.70
N TYR A 13 19.16 5.82 -5.41
CA TYR A 13 18.11 4.94 -4.94
C TYR A 13 16.77 5.30 -5.56
N ARG A 14 16.13 4.32 -6.19
CA ARG A 14 14.81 4.49 -6.80
C ARG A 14 13.75 4.30 -5.71
N THR A 15 13.09 5.40 -5.33
CA THR A 15 12.06 5.39 -4.28
C THR A 15 10.75 4.80 -4.75
N GLY A 16 10.51 4.78 -6.07
CA GLY A 16 9.21 4.43 -6.66
C GLY A 16 8.19 5.59 -6.61
N ASP A 17 8.63 6.78 -6.20
CA ASP A 17 7.77 7.94 -6.11
C ASP A 17 7.80 8.74 -7.40
N TYR A 18 6.66 9.33 -7.75
CA TYR A 18 6.47 10.22 -8.88
C TYR A 18 6.16 11.63 -8.39
N THR A 19 6.77 12.58 -9.02
CA THR A 19 6.50 14.00 -8.81
C THR A 19 6.86 14.78 -10.08
N ARG A 20 6.45 16.02 -10.18
CA ARG A 20 6.88 16.92 -11.25
C ARG A 20 7.58 18.12 -10.66
N ILE A 21 8.54 18.65 -11.42
CA ILE A 21 9.19 19.90 -11.08
C ILE A 21 8.23 21.03 -11.45
N LEU A 22 7.90 21.87 -10.49
CA LEU A 22 7.06 23.04 -10.69
C LEU A 22 7.84 24.17 -11.38
N PRO A 23 7.15 25.08 -12.08
CA PRO A 23 7.75 26.29 -12.60
C PRO A 23 8.43 27.11 -11.50
N GLN A 24 9.32 28.01 -11.89
CA GLN A 24 9.98 28.92 -10.97
C GLN A 24 8.95 29.67 -10.12
N CYS A 25 9.28 29.89 -8.84
CA CYS A 25 8.38 30.62 -7.95
C CYS A 25 8.22 32.07 -8.45
N PRO A 26 6.99 32.61 -8.49
CA PRO A 26 6.76 34.00 -8.78
C PRO A 26 7.48 34.97 -7.84
N CYS A 27 7.89 34.51 -6.66
CA CYS A 27 8.69 35.27 -5.69
C CYS A 27 10.15 35.50 -6.10
N GLY A 28 10.60 34.96 -7.26
CA GLY A 28 11.98 35.05 -7.73
C GLY A 28 12.96 34.07 -7.07
N GLY A 29 12.49 33.17 -6.21
CA GLY A 29 13.31 32.15 -5.57
C GLY A 29 13.94 31.19 -6.58
N VAL A 30 15.22 30.88 -6.41
CA VAL A 30 16.00 30.00 -7.32
C VAL A 30 15.89 28.51 -6.97
N THR A 31 15.32 28.18 -5.83
CA THR A 31 15.14 26.80 -5.37
C THR A 31 14.09 26.10 -6.22
N ARG A 32 14.45 24.94 -6.76
CA ARG A 32 13.50 24.10 -7.49
C ARG A 32 12.45 23.56 -6.53
N ARG A 33 11.19 23.70 -6.89
CA ARG A 33 10.05 23.17 -6.16
C ARG A 33 9.54 21.90 -6.86
N ILE A 34 9.07 20.96 -6.09
CA ILE A 34 8.39 19.76 -6.56
C ILE A 34 6.93 19.83 -6.18
N ASP A 35 6.09 19.20 -6.98
CA ASP A 35 4.67 19.01 -6.69
C ASP A 35 4.49 17.92 -5.61
N THR A 36 3.25 17.63 -5.26
CA THR A 36 2.92 16.52 -4.38
C THR A 36 3.62 15.25 -4.85
N VAL A 37 4.29 14.59 -3.93
CA VAL A 37 4.92 13.30 -4.19
C VAL A 37 3.85 12.23 -4.09
N SER A 38 3.63 11.49 -5.18
CA SER A 38 2.73 10.35 -5.22
C SER A 38 3.50 9.10 -5.61
N ARG A 39 3.02 7.93 -5.22
CA ARG A 39 3.50 6.68 -5.79
C ARG A 39 2.74 6.39 -7.06
N GLN A 40 3.38 5.66 -7.98
CA GLN A 40 2.63 5.05 -9.06
C GLN A 40 1.75 3.97 -8.44
N GLU A 41 0.54 4.36 -8.11
CA GLU A 41 -0.50 3.43 -7.75
C GLU A 41 -1.04 2.85 -9.06
N GLY A 42 -1.17 1.54 -9.10
CA GLY A 42 -1.91 0.88 -10.16
C GLY A 42 -3.41 1.20 -10.06
N ILE A 43 -4.23 0.33 -10.62
CA ILE A 43 -5.70 0.41 -10.52
C ILE A 43 -6.18 0.34 -9.05
N ILE A 44 -5.32 -0.17 -8.15
CA ILE A 44 -5.64 -0.42 -6.74
C ILE A 44 -4.62 0.30 -5.86
N SER A 45 -5.13 1.11 -4.92
CA SER A 45 -4.36 1.79 -3.89
C SER A 45 -4.32 0.97 -2.60
N ILE A 46 -3.11 0.70 -2.09
CA ILE A 46 -2.96 0.05 -0.79
C ILE A 46 -3.43 0.97 0.35
N GLU A 47 -3.29 2.29 0.19
CA GLU A 47 -3.68 3.28 1.20
C GLU A 47 -5.19 3.33 1.38
N GLU A 48 -5.95 3.23 0.28
CA GLU A 48 -7.42 3.16 0.33
C GLU A 48 -7.87 1.86 1.01
N LEU A 49 -7.26 0.73 0.66
CA LEU A 49 -7.54 -0.55 1.31
C LEU A 49 -7.19 -0.50 2.81
N ASP A 50 -6.02 0.03 3.18
CA ASP A 50 -5.59 0.15 4.57
C ASP A 50 -6.56 1.03 5.37
N SER A 51 -6.98 2.16 4.81
CA SER A 51 -7.91 3.08 5.48
C SER A 51 -9.26 2.44 5.79
N LYS A 52 -9.68 1.47 5.00
CA LYS A 52 -10.98 0.81 5.16
C LYS A 52 -10.87 -0.49 5.96
N LEU A 53 -9.92 -1.34 5.59
CA LEU A 53 -9.83 -2.69 6.15
C LEU A 53 -9.32 -2.71 7.59
N PHE A 54 -8.38 -1.82 7.96
CA PHE A 54 -7.90 -1.75 9.35
C PHE A 54 -8.88 -1.15 10.35
N HIS A 55 -10.08 -0.75 9.91
CA HIS A 55 -11.19 -0.47 10.82
C HIS A 55 -11.88 -1.74 11.35
N ILE A 56 -11.55 -2.90 10.78
CA ILE A 56 -12.04 -4.21 11.23
C ILE A 56 -11.14 -4.70 12.38
N PRO A 57 -11.61 -4.73 13.65
CA PRO A 57 -10.75 -5.01 14.80
C PRO A 57 -10.14 -6.41 14.78
N GLU A 58 -10.83 -7.36 14.17
CA GLU A 58 -10.41 -8.76 14.09
C GLU A 58 -9.42 -9.03 12.94
N LEU A 59 -9.18 -8.04 12.07
CA LEU A 59 -8.18 -8.12 11.01
C LEU A 59 -6.80 -7.72 11.56
N LEU A 60 -5.87 -8.66 11.60
CA LEU A 60 -4.51 -8.39 12.06
C LEU A 60 -3.60 -7.86 10.96
N ASP A 61 -3.65 -8.50 9.80
CA ASP A 61 -2.82 -8.15 8.66
C ASP A 61 -3.44 -8.74 7.39
N TYR A 62 -3.11 -8.17 6.24
CA TYR A 62 -3.53 -8.71 4.97
C TYR A 62 -2.50 -8.43 3.87
N ARG A 63 -2.52 -9.24 2.84
CA ARG A 63 -1.77 -9.06 1.61
C ARG A 63 -2.75 -8.94 0.46
N ALA A 64 -2.52 -7.98 -0.42
CA ALA A 64 -3.31 -7.80 -1.61
C ALA A 64 -2.48 -8.08 -2.87
N SER A 65 -3.04 -8.81 -3.81
CA SER A 65 -2.48 -9.04 -5.14
C SER A 65 -3.53 -8.76 -6.21
N PHE A 66 -3.07 -8.31 -7.37
CA PHE A 66 -3.93 -7.97 -8.49
C PHE A 66 -3.44 -8.62 -9.78
N ASP A 67 -4.27 -9.49 -10.32
CA ASP A 67 -4.13 -10.14 -11.62
C ASP A 67 -5.50 -10.11 -12.34
N GLY A 68 -5.91 -8.93 -12.76
CA GLY A 68 -7.26 -8.73 -13.31
C GLY A 68 -8.40 -8.90 -12.28
N LYS A 69 -8.14 -9.51 -11.15
CA LYS A 69 -9.00 -9.61 -9.96
C LYS A 69 -8.21 -9.25 -8.71
N LEU A 70 -8.86 -8.63 -7.75
CA LEU A 70 -8.26 -8.31 -6.46
C LEU A 70 -8.35 -9.54 -5.55
N THR A 71 -7.22 -10.10 -5.18
CA THR A 71 -7.14 -11.17 -4.18
C THR A 71 -6.58 -10.61 -2.88
N ILE A 72 -7.32 -10.79 -1.79
CA ILE A 72 -6.94 -10.36 -0.44
C ILE A 72 -6.75 -11.61 0.41
N GLU A 73 -5.51 -11.84 0.84
CA GLU A 73 -5.16 -12.85 1.83
C GLU A 73 -5.09 -12.18 3.19
N ALA A 74 -5.99 -12.53 4.10
CA ALA A 74 -6.11 -11.86 5.40
C ALA A 74 -5.82 -12.80 6.55
N ARG A 75 -5.10 -12.30 7.56
CA ARG A 75 -4.95 -12.93 8.87
C ARG A 75 -5.91 -12.31 9.85
N ILE A 76 -6.68 -13.16 10.47
CA ILE A 76 -7.79 -12.78 11.34
C ILE A 76 -7.66 -13.41 12.71
N LEU A 77 -8.24 -12.75 13.72
CA LEU A 77 -8.28 -13.25 15.10
C LEU A 77 -9.36 -14.29 15.31
N CYS A 78 -10.51 -14.12 14.62
CA CYS A 78 -11.65 -15.03 14.76
C CYS A 78 -12.34 -15.23 13.40
N GLU A 79 -13.09 -16.31 13.28
CA GLU A 79 -13.86 -16.62 12.08
C GLU A 79 -15.03 -15.64 11.85
N GLY A 80 -15.50 -15.53 10.62
CA GLY A 80 -16.67 -14.70 10.27
C GLY A 80 -16.34 -13.31 9.73
N VAL A 81 -15.10 -12.89 9.73
CA VAL A 81 -14.65 -11.55 9.27
C VAL A 81 -14.52 -11.44 7.75
N GLN A 82 -14.46 -12.58 7.06
CA GLN A 82 -14.24 -12.62 5.60
C GLN A 82 -15.24 -11.75 4.82
N ARG A 83 -16.51 -11.76 5.24
CA ARG A 83 -17.56 -10.98 4.59
C ARG A 83 -17.35 -9.48 4.79
N GLN A 84 -16.95 -9.06 5.98
CA GLN A 84 -16.66 -7.64 6.27
C GLN A 84 -15.49 -7.13 5.42
N ILE A 85 -14.44 -7.96 5.26
CA ILE A 85 -13.29 -7.64 4.40
C ILE A 85 -13.74 -7.51 2.93
N TYR A 86 -14.56 -8.46 2.46
CA TYR A 86 -15.12 -8.43 1.12
C TYR A 86 -15.97 -7.18 0.88
N ASP A 87 -16.90 -6.89 1.77
CA ASP A 87 -17.80 -5.74 1.67
C ASP A 87 -17.03 -4.42 1.71
N GLY A 88 -16.02 -4.31 2.60
CA GLY A 88 -15.13 -3.16 2.67
C GLY A 88 -14.31 -2.92 1.41
N ALA A 89 -13.76 -3.97 0.83
CA ALA A 89 -13.02 -3.88 -0.43
C ALA A 89 -13.97 -3.59 -1.62
N LYS A 90 -15.19 -4.14 -1.61
CA LYS A 90 -16.20 -3.93 -2.65
C LYS A 90 -16.77 -2.51 -2.65
N GLU A 91 -16.81 -1.88 -1.48
CA GLU A 91 -17.22 -0.47 -1.36
C GLU A 91 -16.22 0.47 -2.05
N ILE A 92 -14.92 0.16 -1.98
CA ILE A 92 -13.87 0.94 -2.65
C ILE A 92 -13.84 0.63 -4.15
N TYR A 93 -13.93 -0.65 -4.52
CA TYR A 93 -13.77 -1.13 -5.89
C TYR A 93 -15.02 -1.93 -6.34
N PRO A 94 -16.15 -1.26 -6.62
CA PRO A 94 -17.42 -1.93 -6.94
C PRO A 94 -17.37 -2.76 -8.22
N ASP A 95 -16.57 -2.37 -9.19
CA ASP A 95 -16.48 -3.02 -10.50
C ASP A 95 -15.48 -4.18 -10.57
N LEU A 96 -14.60 -4.30 -9.57
CA LEU A 96 -13.59 -5.36 -9.56
C LEU A 96 -14.15 -6.69 -9.03
N GLN A 97 -13.62 -7.77 -9.59
CA GLN A 97 -13.77 -9.08 -8.97
C GLN A 97 -12.84 -9.16 -7.75
N ILE A 98 -13.43 -9.51 -6.60
CA ILE A 98 -12.70 -9.59 -5.34
C ILE A 98 -12.78 -11.02 -4.81
N ASN A 99 -11.63 -11.57 -4.46
CA ASN A 99 -11.49 -12.84 -3.78
C ASN A 99 -10.85 -12.60 -2.41
N VAL A 100 -11.47 -13.10 -1.35
CA VAL A 100 -10.96 -12.96 0.01
C VAL A 100 -10.68 -14.33 0.58
N GLN A 101 -9.43 -14.55 0.97
CA GLN A 101 -8.99 -15.74 1.69
C GLN A 101 -8.60 -15.35 3.11
N THR A 102 -9.12 -16.06 4.09
CA THR A 102 -8.85 -15.77 5.49
C THR A 102 -8.13 -16.94 6.15
N SER A 103 -7.19 -16.64 7.02
CA SER A 103 -6.52 -17.61 7.88
C SER A 103 -6.48 -17.10 9.31
N LEU A 104 -6.73 -18.00 10.26
CA LEU A 104 -6.58 -17.68 11.69
C LEU A 104 -5.09 -17.46 11.98
N CYS A 105 -4.80 -16.37 12.67
CA CYS A 105 -3.44 -16.04 13.08
C CYS A 105 -2.97 -17.02 14.15
N ARG A 106 -1.76 -17.54 13.99
CA ARG A 106 -1.06 -18.36 14.98
C ARG A 106 0.12 -17.57 15.54
N GLN A 107 0.47 -17.84 16.77
CA GLN A 107 1.57 -17.15 17.46
C GLN A 107 2.95 -17.34 16.76
N SER A 108 3.09 -18.38 15.94
CA SER A 108 4.29 -18.66 15.15
C SER A 108 4.30 -17.99 13.78
N ASP A 109 3.24 -17.30 13.39
CA ASP A 109 3.12 -16.74 12.04
C ASP A 109 4.05 -15.54 11.89
N ARG A 110 4.78 -15.53 10.76
CA ARG A 110 5.64 -14.40 10.38
C ARG A 110 4.78 -13.27 9.81
N PRO A 111 5.23 -12.01 9.88
CA PRO A 111 4.55 -10.91 9.18
C PRO A 111 4.31 -11.24 7.71
N MET A 112 3.19 -10.79 7.15
CA MET A 112 2.87 -11.00 5.72
C MET A 112 3.79 -10.17 4.81
N TYR A 113 4.31 -9.06 5.33
CA TYR A 113 5.30 -8.22 4.66
C TYR A 113 6.58 -8.14 5.47
N LEU A 114 7.72 -8.25 4.80
CA LEU A 114 9.05 -8.02 5.39
C LEU A 114 9.56 -6.58 5.16
N GLY A 115 8.73 -5.71 4.61
CA GLY A 115 9.06 -4.33 4.27
C GLY A 115 7.82 -3.47 4.12
N LYS A 116 7.89 -2.46 3.26
CA LYS A 116 6.74 -1.61 2.96
C LYS A 116 5.61 -2.41 2.30
N ARG A 117 4.39 -2.15 2.72
CA ARG A 117 3.20 -2.74 2.11
C ARG A 117 3.04 -2.24 0.68
N HIS A 118 2.66 -3.11 -0.20
CA HIS A 118 2.40 -2.82 -1.62
C HIS A 118 1.44 -3.86 -2.20
N ILE A 119 0.78 -3.51 -3.28
CA ILE A 119 -0.01 -4.46 -4.06
C ILE A 119 0.96 -5.31 -4.89
N VAL A 120 0.85 -6.62 -4.77
CA VAL A 120 1.62 -7.55 -5.62
C VAL A 120 0.93 -7.62 -6.97
N GLN A 121 1.64 -7.19 -8.02
CA GLN A 121 1.20 -7.33 -9.41
C GLN A 121 1.89 -8.56 -9.99
N GLU A 122 1.12 -9.53 -10.39
CA GLU A 122 1.58 -10.72 -11.14
C GLU A 122 1.40 -10.51 -12.65
#